data_bb3d775b317a4f8f112faf5c924fd295
#
_entry.id   bb3d775b317a4f8f112faf5c924fd295
#
_cell.length_a   1.000
_cell.length_b   1.000
_cell.length_c   1.000
_cell.angle_alpha   90.00
_cell.angle_beta   90.00
_cell.angle_gamma   90.00
#
_symmetry.space_group_name_H-M   'P 1'
#
loop_
_entity.id
_entity.type
_entity.pdbx_description
1 polymer ?
#
loop_
_entity_poly.entity_id
_entity_poly.type
_entity_poly.pdbx_seq_one_letter_code
_entity_poly.pdbx_strand_id
1 'polypeptide(L)'
;MKFSDIETISQGVSDYLSDNKIVDMTEIQRQTYKHIMDNRDIIACSSTGTGKTLAYLIPIINRLKSNTHNIQAVVLVPTAELAIQVNNTLKDIFAHMDNTFSSVALIGDVNISRQIDSIKSNKPAIIIGTPNRIHQLISNKKIKVHEVKTLVLDEADKLFDKTFIQDVEAIRKSLMKFTQVLLFSASVDKKTRTNTLCFKPIFIDINSNSGNTSQIPSTIKHISVISDRRERIETLRKIIKAVKPEKAIIFVNSKYDLEESLQKLEYHHYNVASIAGNKDNSAKKAAIENFRSGKIPVSYTHLTLPTTERV
;
A
#
# COMPACT_ATOMS: atom_id res chain seq x y z
N MET A 1 -18.39 -1.99 16.53
CA MET A 1 -18.02 -3.42 16.58
C MET A 1 -16.55 -3.47 16.90
N LYS A 2 -16.19 -4.15 17.95
CA LYS A 2 -14.80 -4.34 18.35
C LYS A 2 -14.23 -5.59 17.69
N PHE A 3 -12.92 -5.66 17.55
CA PHE A 3 -12.28 -6.90 17.11
C PHE A 3 -12.51 -8.06 18.09
N SER A 4 -12.62 -7.76 19.39
CA SER A 4 -12.96 -8.73 20.42
C SER A 4 -14.34 -9.39 20.28
N ASP A 5 -15.24 -8.78 19.50
CA ASP A 5 -16.58 -9.32 19.26
C ASP A 5 -16.58 -10.41 18.17
N ILE A 6 -15.43 -10.68 17.56
CA ILE A 6 -15.26 -11.66 16.49
C ILE A 6 -14.64 -12.93 17.06
N GLU A 7 -15.45 -13.96 17.26
CA GLU A 7 -15.04 -15.26 17.83
C GLU A 7 -13.94 -15.97 17.02
N THR A 8 -13.82 -15.67 15.72
CA THR A 8 -12.90 -16.37 14.81
C THR A 8 -11.50 -15.74 14.73
N ILE A 9 -11.23 -14.66 15.47
CA ILE A 9 -9.90 -14.04 15.48
C ILE A 9 -8.95 -14.90 16.32
N SER A 10 -7.79 -15.27 15.73
CA SER A 10 -6.75 -16.00 16.46
C SER A 10 -6.14 -15.16 17.57
N GLN A 11 -5.69 -15.82 18.64
CA GLN A 11 -5.11 -15.13 19.81
C GLN A 11 -3.95 -14.21 19.38
N GLY A 12 -3.02 -14.67 18.53
CA GLY A 12 -1.90 -13.85 18.10
C GLY A 12 -2.30 -12.59 17.31
N VAL A 13 -3.39 -12.65 16.52
CA VAL A 13 -3.94 -11.43 15.87
C VAL A 13 -4.53 -10.49 16.93
N SER A 14 -5.22 -11.03 17.94
CA SER A 14 -5.77 -10.24 19.05
C SER A 14 -4.66 -9.54 19.85
N ASP A 15 -3.57 -10.23 20.14
CA ASP A 15 -2.42 -9.68 20.84
C ASP A 15 -1.75 -8.56 20.04
N TYR A 16 -1.52 -8.77 18.74
CA TYR A 16 -1.02 -7.72 17.83
C TYR A 16 -1.91 -6.47 17.84
N LEU A 17 -3.23 -6.64 17.77
CA LEU A 17 -4.17 -5.52 17.78
C LEU A 17 -4.11 -4.75 19.11
N SER A 18 -4.01 -5.46 20.22
CA SER A 18 -3.92 -4.89 21.57
C SER A 18 -2.64 -4.07 21.75
N ASP A 19 -1.49 -4.63 21.37
CA ASP A 19 -0.19 -3.95 21.45
C ASP A 19 -0.12 -2.68 20.60
N ASN A 20 -0.81 -2.70 19.45
CA ASN A 20 -0.92 -1.54 18.58
C ASN A 20 -2.09 -0.60 18.95
N LYS A 21 -2.80 -0.86 20.07
CA LYS A 21 -3.95 -0.06 20.53
C LYS A 21 -5.09 0.04 19.50
N ILE A 22 -5.27 -0.99 18.69
CA ILE A 22 -6.34 -1.10 17.70
C ILE A 22 -7.50 -1.85 18.31
N VAL A 23 -8.47 -1.14 18.87
CA VAL A 23 -9.61 -1.73 19.59
C VAL A 23 -10.82 -1.91 18.69
N ASP A 24 -11.16 -0.85 17.95
CA ASP A 24 -12.37 -0.79 17.14
C ASP A 24 -12.07 -1.07 15.67
N MET A 25 -12.97 -1.81 15.04
CA MET A 25 -12.92 -1.98 13.57
C MET A 25 -13.31 -0.69 12.87
N THR A 26 -12.53 -0.33 11.87
CA THR A 26 -12.93 0.73 10.95
C THR A 26 -14.12 0.28 10.09
N GLU A 27 -14.79 1.25 9.44
CA GLU A 27 -15.98 0.95 8.63
C GLU A 27 -15.68 -0.06 7.51
N ILE A 28 -14.55 0.11 6.80
CA ILE A 28 -14.16 -0.81 5.74
C ILE A 28 -13.90 -2.22 6.28
N GLN A 29 -13.29 -2.36 7.45
CA GLN A 29 -13.03 -3.65 8.08
C GLN A 29 -14.34 -4.34 8.46
N ARG A 30 -15.30 -3.61 9.06
CA ARG A 30 -16.60 -4.15 9.44
C ARG A 30 -17.39 -4.68 8.25
N GLN A 31 -17.44 -3.88 7.16
CA GLN A 31 -18.24 -4.23 6.00
C GLN A 31 -17.62 -5.36 5.16
N THR A 32 -16.28 -5.49 5.17
CA THR A 32 -15.62 -6.51 4.34
C THR A 32 -15.43 -7.84 5.05
N TYR A 33 -15.23 -7.84 6.37
CA TYR A 33 -14.79 -9.03 7.13
C TYR A 33 -15.63 -10.27 6.84
N LYS A 34 -16.95 -10.19 7.08
CA LYS A 34 -17.85 -11.34 6.89
C LYS A 34 -17.80 -11.87 5.45
N HIS A 35 -17.85 -11.00 4.49
CA HIS A 35 -17.84 -11.38 3.07
C HIS A 35 -16.54 -12.08 2.66
N ILE A 36 -15.40 -11.63 3.20
CA ILE A 36 -14.11 -12.29 2.98
C ILE A 36 -14.11 -13.67 3.60
N MET A 37 -14.60 -13.80 4.85
CA MET A 37 -14.70 -15.10 5.53
C MET A 37 -15.62 -16.07 4.78
N ASP A 38 -16.71 -15.57 4.19
CA ASP A 38 -17.67 -16.34 3.37
C ASP A 38 -17.13 -16.64 1.94
N ASN A 39 -15.85 -16.38 1.69
CA ASN A 39 -15.18 -16.62 0.40
C ASN A 39 -15.83 -15.90 -0.79
N ARG A 40 -16.42 -14.71 -0.58
CA ARG A 40 -17.02 -13.90 -1.64
C ARG A 40 -15.97 -12.95 -2.23
N ASP A 41 -16.02 -12.77 -3.54
CA ASP A 41 -15.24 -11.73 -4.20
C ASP A 41 -15.76 -10.34 -3.80
N ILE A 42 -14.84 -9.39 -3.63
CA ILE A 42 -15.17 -8.04 -3.14
C ILE A 42 -14.50 -7.00 -4.01
N ILE A 43 -15.21 -5.91 -4.24
CA ILE A 43 -14.67 -4.63 -4.71
C ILE A 43 -14.95 -3.60 -3.62
N ALA A 44 -13.92 -3.20 -2.89
CA ALA A 44 -14.01 -2.30 -1.75
C ALA A 44 -13.34 -0.95 -2.05
N CYS A 45 -14.11 0.13 -1.93
CA CYS A 45 -13.66 1.49 -2.11
C CYS A 45 -13.62 2.24 -0.79
N SER A 46 -12.46 2.79 -0.46
CA SER A 46 -12.26 3.57 0.76
C SER A 46 -11.00 4.41 0.62
N SER A 47 -11.01 5.65 1.13
CA SER A 47 -9.84 6.55 1.09
C SER A 47 -8.59 5.94 1.73
N THR A 48 -7.43 6.55 1.52
CA THR A 48 -6.18 6.11 2.15
C THR A 48 -6.24 6.32 3.66
N GLY A 49 -5.56 5.45 4.44
CA GLY A 49 -5.52 5.56 5.90
C GLY A 49 -6.76 5.03 6.64
N THR A 50 -7.74 4.44 5.97
CA THR A 50 -8.96 3.90 6.58
C THR A 50 -8.83 2.48 7.13
N GLY A 51 -7.63 1.86 7.04
CA GLY A 51 -7.38 0.52 7.54
C GLY A 51 -7.62 -0.62 6.54
N LYS A 52 -7.58 -0.34 5.21
CA LYS A 52 -7.73 -1.34 4.13
C LYS A 52 -6.80 -2.54 4.30
N THR A 53 -5.55 -2.30 4.66
CA THR A 53 -4.55 -3.37 4.79
C THR A 53 -4.99 -4.41 5.82
N LEU A 54 -5.40 -4.00 7.00
CA LEU A 54 -5.92 -4.94 8.02
C LEU A 54 -7.27 -5.52 7.63
N ALA A 55 -8.08 -4.81 6.84
CA ALA A 55 -9.38 -5.32 6.38
C ALA A 55 -9.26 -6.61 5.56
N TYR A 56 -8.20 -6.77 4.76
CA TYR A 56 -7.96 -8.03 4.05
C TYR A 56 -6.98 -8.97 4.78
N LEU A 57 -5.99 -8.45 5.50
CA LEU A 57 -4.99 -9.32 6.14
C LEU A 57 -5.59 -10.16 7.27
N ILE A 58 -6.38 -9.56 8.15
CA ILE A 58 -6.94 -10.28 9.31
C ILE A 58 -7.78 -11.49 8.88
N PRO A 59 -8.80 -11.38 8.00
CA PRO A 59 -9.57 -12.55 7.60
C PRO A 59 -8.75 -13.55 6.78
N ILE A 60 -7.73 -13.12 6.01
CA ILE A 60 -6.84 -14.05 5.30
C ILE A 60 -6.02 -14.85 6.31
N ILE A 61 -5.42 -14.19 7.30
CA ILE A 61 -4.59 -14.84 8.33
C ILE A 61 -5.42 -15.87 9.11
N ASN A 62 -6.65 -15.53 9.49
CA ASN A 62 -7.54 -16.44 10.22
C ASN A 62 -7.91 -17.71 9.43
N ARG A 63 -7.74 -17.69 8.10
CA ARG A 63 -8.02 -18.82 7.21
C ARG A 63 -6.77 -19.61 6.79
N LEU A 64 -5.58 -19.17 7.19
CA LEU A 64 -4.33 -19.88 6.87
C LEU A 64 -4.31 -21.25 7.54
N LYS A 65 -3.80 -22.21 6.79
CA LYS A 65 -3.59 -23.58 7.28
C LYS A 65 -2.11 -23.77 7.62
N SER A 66 -1.81 -24.16 8.83
CA SER A 66 -0.43 -24.39 9.33
C SER A 66 0.18 -25.70 8.85
N ASN A 67 -0.64 -26.67 8.43
CA ASN A 67 -0.18 -27.99 7.99
C ASN A 67 0.31 -28.04 6.54
N THR A 68 0.49 -26.89 5.88
CA THR A 68 0.98 -26.78 4.51
C THR A 68 2.10 -25.75 4.42
N HIS A 69 3.08 -26.04 3.56
CA HIS A 69 4.19 -25.13 3.25
C HIS A 69 3.99 -24.42 1.90
N ASN A 70 2.76 -24.33 1.44
CA ASN A 70 2.41 -23.74 0.16
C ASN A 70 1.93 -22.30 0.32
N ILE A 71 2.06 -21.51 -0.75
CA ILE A 71 1.53 -20.16 -0.82
C ILE A 71 0.01 -20.23 -0.85
N GLN A 72 -0.65 -19.61 0.13
CA GLN A 72 -2.10 -19.63 0.30
C GLN A 72 -2.76 -18.30 -0.11
N ALA A 73 -1.99 -17.19 -0.06
CA ALA A 73 -2.47 -15.88 -0.53
C ALA A 73 -1.40 -15.12 -1.31
N VAL A 74 -1.86 -14.33 -2.26
CA VAL A 74 -1.04 -13.41 -3.06
C VAL A 74 -1.61 -12.01 -2.91
N VAL A 75 -0.76 -11.04 -2.57
CA VAL A 75 -1.12 -9.62 -2.49
C VAL A 75 -0.35 -8.86 -3.56
N LEU A 76 -1.06 -8.29 -4.52
CA LEU A 76 -0.50 -7.42 -5.55
C LEU A 76 -0.61 -5.97 -5.13
N VAL A 77 0.49 -5.26 -5.26
CA VAL A 77 0.60 -3.83 -4.96
C VAL A 77 1.37 -3.11 -6.06
N PRO A 78 1.10 -1.82 -6.34
CA PRO A 78 1.74 -1.12 -7.46
C PRO A 78 3.20 -0.74 -7.21
N THR A 79 3.66 -0.65 -5.96
CA THR A 79 5.02 -0.19 -5.65
C THR A 79 5.77 -1.14 -4.70
N ALA A 80 7.11 -1.10 -4.78
CA ALA A 80 7.99 -1.86 -3.92
C ALA A 80 7.86 -1.43 -2.44
N GLU A 81 7.69 -0.14 -2.20
CA GLU A 81 7.53 0.43 -0.87
C GLU A 81 6.28 -0.12 -0.18
N LEU A 82 5.16 -0.17 -0.92
CA LEU A 82 3.91 -0.71 -0.39
C LEU A 82 4.03 -2.23 -0.13
N ALA A 83 4.72 -2.98 -1.00
CA ALA A 83 5.00 -4.39 -0.77
C ALA A 83 5.78 -4.62 0.53
N ILE A 84 6.81 -3.81 0.77
CA ILE A 84 7.61 -3.86 2.00
C ILE A 84 6.75 -3.50 3.22
N GLN A 85 5.93 -2.47 3.11
CA GLN A 85 5.04 -2.03 4.20
C GLN A 85 4.06 -3.14 4.60
N VAL A 86 3.35 -3.74 3.64
CA VAL A 86 2.41 -4.84 3.90
C VAL A 86 3.14 -6.06 4.47
N ASN A 87 4.32 -6.38 3.94
CA ASN A 87 5.13 -7.49 4.44
C ASN A 87 5.62 -7.28 5.87
N ASN A 88 5.98 -6.05 6.25
CA ASN A 88 6.36 -5.73 7.63
C ASN A 88 5.17 -5.89 8.58
N THR A 89 3.99 -5.39 8.21
CA THR A 89 2.76 -5.61 8.99
C THR A 89 2.48 -7.10 9.20
N LEU A 90 2.65 -7.93 8.16
CA LEU A 90 2.48 -9.38 8.27
C LEU A 90 3.51 -10.01 9.20
N LYS A 91 4.78 -9.60 9.11
CA LYS A 91 5.84 -10.10 10.01
C LYS A 91 5.54 -9.76 11.47
N ASP A 92 5.07 -8.54 11.72
CA ASP A 92 4.71 -8.09 13.07
C ASP A 92 3.54 -8.92 13.61
N ILE A 93 2.51 -9.19 12.79
CA ILE A 93 1.40 -10.07 13.18
C ILE A 93 1.89 -11.51 13.42
N PHE A 94 2.71 -12.05 12.53
CA PHE A 94 3.21 -13.43 12.66
C PHE A 94 4.16 -13.61 13.84
N ALA A 95 4.86 -12.56 14.27
CA ALA A 95 5.65 -12.59 15.51
C ALA A 95 4.79 -12.83 16.74
N HIS A 96 3.57 -12.29 16.78
CA HIS A 96 2.58 -12.56 17.85
C HIS A 96 1.89 -13.93 17.71
N MET A 97 2.15 -14.66 16.62
CA MET A 97 1.66 -16.01 16.34
C MET A 97 2.81 -17.05 16.43
N ASP A 98 3.84 -16.79 17.23
CA ASP A 98 5.02 -17.66 17.40
C ASP A 98 5.69 -17.98 16.04
N ASN A 99 5.60 -17.10 15.06
CA ASN A 99 6.09 -17.28 13.68
C ASN A 99 5.60 -18.58 13.01
N THR A 100 4.40 -19.04 13.34
CA THR A 100 3.76 -20.20 12.71
C THR A 100 3.68 -20.05 11.19
N PHE A 101 3.55 -18.81 10.70
CA PHE A 101 3.54 -18.48 9.29
C PHE A 101 4.66 -17.52 8.92
N SER A 102 4.94 -17.44 7.63
CA SER A 102 5.89 -16.47 7.09
C SER A 102 5.35 -15.78 5.86
N SER A 103 5.93 -14.61 5.56
CA SER A 103 5.62 -13.84 4.35
C SER A 103 6.90 -13.34 3.69
N VAL A 104 6.84 -13.12 2.37
CA VAL A 104 7.97 -12.61 1.57
C VAL A 104 7.49 -11.53 0.62
N ALA A 105 8.22 -10.41 0.59
CA ALA A 105 8.03 -9.36 -0.41
C ALA A 105 8.84 -9.66 -1.68
N LEU A 106 8.17 -9.61 -2.83
CA LEU A 106 8.71 -9.88 -4.17
C LEU A 106 8.67 -8.61 -5.01
N ILE A 107 9.81 -7.94 -5.16
CA ILE A 107 9.94 -6.62 -5.78
C ILE A 107 11.04 -6.54 -6.83
N GLY A 108 10.90 -5.62 -7.78
CA GLY A 108 11.80 -5.49 -8.94
C GLY A 108 13.25 -5.18 -8.60
N ASP A 109 13.49 -4.31 -7.62
CA ASP A 109 14.80 -3.75 -7.29
C ASP A 109 15.73 -4.71 -6.54
N VAL A 110 15.26 -5.92 -6.21
CA VAL A 110 16.04 -6.93 -5.52
C VAL A 110 16.44 -8.06 -6.48
N ASN A 111 17.65 -8.57 -6.33
CA ASN A 111 18.14 -9.69 -7.12
C ASN A 111 17.17 -10.88 -7.03
N ILE A 112 16.76 -11.40 -8.19
CA ILE A 112 15.76 -12.46 -8.30
C ILE A 112 16.22 -13.77 -7.62
N SER A 113 17.52 -14.12 -7.70
CA SER A 113 18.04 -15.33 -7.08
C SER A 113 17.90 -15.29 -5.56
N ARG A 114 18.20 -14.14 -4.93
CA ARG A 114 18.00 -13.95 -3.48
C ARG A 114 16.53 -14.10 -3.07
N GLN A 115 15.59 -13.63 -3.91
CA GLN A 115 14.17 -13.79 -3.63
C GLN A 115 13.73 -15.25 -3.76
N ILE A 116 14.24 -15.98 -4.76
CA ILE A 116 13.98 -17.42 -4.91
C ILE A 116 14.51 -18.19 -3.70
N ASP A 117 15.72 -17.89 -3.23
CA ASP A 117 16.30 -18.54 -2.06
C ASP A 117 15.50 -18.19 -0.79
N SER A 118 15.04 -16.95 -0.64
CA SER A 118 14.15 -16.53 0.44
C SER A 118 12.82 -17.28 0.44
N ILE A 119 12.22 -17.51 -0.73
CA ILE A 119 10.98 -18.31 -0.84
C ILE A 119 11.23 -19.76 -0.41
N LYS A 120 12.33 -20.36 -0.85
CA LYS A 120 12.68 -21.76 -0.51
C LYS A 120 12.94 -21.95 0.98
N SER A 121 13.68 -21.02 1.60
CA SER A 121 14.04 -21.09 3.02
C SER A 121 12.86 -20.78 3.94
N ASN A 122 12.09 -19.75 3.63
CA ASN A 122 11.00 -19.28 4.50
C ASN A 122 9.67 -20.02 4.26
N LYS A 123 9.50 -20.67 3.09
CA LYS A 123 8.24 -21.36 2.71
C LYS A 123 6.99 -20.51 3.02
N PRO A 124 6.87 -19.30 2.45
CA PRO A 124 5.87 -18.32 2.87
C PRO A 124 4.44 -18.80 2.59
N ALA A 125 3.55 -18.56 3.54
CA ALA A 125 2.11 -18.72 3.37
C ALA A 125 1.50 -17.58 2.54
N ILE A 126 2.08 -16.38 2.64
CA ILE A 126 1.64 -15.20 1.91
C ILE A 126 2.83 -14.59 1.17
N ILE A 127 2.62 -14.25 -0.10
CA ILE A 127 3.56 -13.44 -0.88
C ILE A 127 2.93 -12.10 -1.23
N ILE A 128 3.72 -11.05 -1.16
CA ILE A 128 3.32 -9.69 -1.49
C ILE A 128 4.27 -9.19 -2.57
N GLY A 129 3.79 -8.47 -3.58
CA GLY A 129 4.73 -7.90 -4.53
C GLY A 129 4.10 -7.13 -5.68
N THR A 130 4.98 -6.61 -6.53
CA THR A 130 4.57 -5.95 -7.76
C THR A 130 4.18 -6.99 -8.82
N PRO A 131 3.16 -6.71 -9.66
CA PRO A 131 2.67 -7.68 -10.64
C PRO A 131 3.76 -8.25 -11.54
N ASN A 132 4.62 -7.41 -12.07
CA ASN A 132 5.71 -7.82 -12.97
C ASN A 132 6.61 -8.89 -12.32
N ARG A 133 7.06 -8.69 -11.06
CA ARG A 133 7.95 -9.65 -10.38
C ARG A 133 7.24 -10.94 -10.03
N ILE A 134 5.99 -10.89 -9.56
CA ILE A 134 5.21 -12.08 -9.24
C ILE A 134 4.92 -12.88 -10.53
N HIS A 135 4.50 -12.22 -11.61
CA HIS A 135 4.28 -12.86 -12.90
C HIS A 135 5.56 -13.52 -13.43
N GLN A 136 6.71 -12.83 -13.37
CA GLN A 136 8.00 -13.38 -13.76
C GLN A 136 8.34 -14.68 -13.00
N LEU A 137 8.10 -14.71 -11.69
CA LEU A 137 8.39 -15.90 -10.87
C LEU A 137 7.43 -17.06 -11.13
N ILE A 138 6.14 -16.77 -11.41
CA ILE A 138 5.16 -17.77 -11.82
C ILE A 138 5.54 -18.37 -13.18
N SER A 139 5.78 -17.52 -14.19
CA SER A 139 6.12 -17.94 -15.56
C SER A 139 7.39 -18.76 -15.61
N ASN A 140 8.39 -18.43 -14.79
CA ASN A 140 9.64 -19.17 -14.63
C ASN A 140 9.50 -20.42 -13.71
N LYS A 141 8.27 -20.77 -13.28
CA LYS A 141 7.99 -21.91 -12.40
C LYS A 141 8.79 -21.90 -11.09
N LYS A 142 9.14 -20.72 -10.57
CA LYS A 142 9.87 -20.56 -9.31
C LYS A 142 8.95 -20.52 -8.10
N ILE A 143 7.67 -20.18 -8.30
CA ILE A 143 6.61 -20.24 -7.30
C ILE A 143 5.43 -21.08 -7.80
N LYS A 144 4.85 -21.86 -6.89
CA LYS A 144 3.67 -22.69 -7.14
C LYS A 144 2.46 -21.97 -6.57
N VAL A 145 1.44 -21.76 -7.40
CA VAL A 145 0.25 -20.97 -7.04
C VAL A 145 -1.06 -21.76 -7.05
N HIS A 146 -0.98 -23.10 -7.21
CA HIS A 146 -2.17 -23.95 -7.29
C HIS A 146 -2.96 -24.07 -5.97
N GLU A 147 -2.34 -23.75 -4.83
CA GLU A 147 -3.00 -23.74 -3.53
C GLU A 147 -3.42 -22.34 -3.06
N VAL A 148 -3.18 -21.31 -3.87
CA VAL A 148 -3.60 -19.95 -3.55
C VAL A 148 -5.13 -19.90 -3.49
N LYS A 149 -5.62 -19.48 -2.32
CA LYS A 149 -7.06 -19.34 -2.04
C LYS A 149 -7.55 -17.91 -2.18
N THR A 150 -6.66 -16.95 -2.01
CA THR A 150 -7.02 -15.52 -2.06
C THR A 150 -5.99 -14.73 -2.85
N LEU A 151 -6.47 -13.94 -3.80
CA LEU A 151 -5.73 -12.92 -4.55
C LEU A 151 -6.24 -11.54 -4.11
N VAL A 152 -5.37 -10.72 -3.57
CA VAL A 152 -5.66 -9.32 -3.22
C VAL A 152 -5.01 -8.39 -4.22
N LEU A 153 -5.76 -7.39 -4.67
CA LEU A 153 -5.24 -6.23 -5.41
C LEU A 153 -5.43 -5.00 -4.52
N ASP A 154 -4.36 -4.52 -3.92
CA ASP A 154 -4.38 -3.27 -3.15
C ASP A 154 -3.96 -2.10 -4.04
N GLU A 155 -4.60 -0.94 -3.88
CA GLU A 155 -4.55 0.17 -4.83
C GLU A 155 -4.93 -0.29 -6.27
N ALA A 156 -6.06 -1.00 -6.38
CA ALA A 156 -6.49 -1.64 -7.62
C ALA A 156 -6.67 -0.66 -8.79
N ASP A 157 -7.03 0.60 -8.52
CA ASP A 157 -7.08 1.68 -9.51
C ASP A 157 -5.75 1.85 -10.25
N LYS A 158 -4.62 1.78 -9.56
CA LYS A 158 -3.29 1.83 -10.18
C LYS A 158 -2.90 0.53 -10.87
N LEU A 159 -3.30 -0.62 -10.31
CA LEU A 159 -3.00 -1.94 -10.89
C LEU A 159 -3.73 -2.21 -12.22
N PHE A 160 -4.80 -1.46 -12.50
CA PHE A 160 -5.52 -1.52 -13.77
C PHE A 160 -4.97 -0.58 -14.85
N ASP A 161 -3.90 0.14 -14.56
CA ASP A 161 -3.20 0.90 -15.57
C ASP A 161 -2.49 0.01 -16.59
N LYS A 162 -2.26 0.54 -17.79
CA LYS A 162 -1.61 -0.16 -18.91
C LYS A 162 -0.29 -0.84 -18.53
N THR A 163 0.41 -0.30 -17.54
CA THR A 163 1.69 -0.81 -17.06
C THR A 163 1.58 -2.16 -16.36
N PHE A 164 0.47 -2.43 -15.64
CA PHE A 164 0.35 -3.60 -14.79
C PHE A 164 -0.74 -4.59 -15.21
N ILE A 165 -1.75 -4.13 -15.95
CA ILE A 165 -2.95 -4.92 -16.22
C ILE A 165 -2.65 -6.28 -16.88
N GLN A 166 -1.70 -6.34 -17.80
CA GLN A 166 -1.32 -7.57 -18.48
C GLN A 166 -0.75 -8.61 -17.49
N ASP A 167 0.13 -8.17 -16.59
CA ASP A 167 0.71 -9.04 -15.57
C ASP A 167 -0.35 -9.49 -14.55
N VAL A 168 -1.24 -8.59 -14.14
CA VAL A 168 -2.36 -8.90 -13.23
C VAL A 168 -3.27 -9.97 -13.83
N GLU A 169 -3.67 -9.81 -15.09
CA GLU A 169 -4.50 -10.81 -15.80
C GLU A 169 -3.77 -12.14 -15.95
N ALA A 170 -2.49 -12.14 -16.29
CA ALA A 170 -1.69 -13.35 -16.41
C ALA A 170 -1.57 -14.08 -15.08
N ILE A 171 -1.34 -13.35 -13.97
CA ILE A 171 -1.36 -13.93 -12.63
C ILE A 171 -2.72 -14.54 -12.33
N ARG A 172 -3.82 -13.80 -12.54
CA ARG A 172 -5.17 -14.32 -12.30
C ARG A 172 -5.46 -15.59 -13.08
N LYS A 173 -5.05 -15.66 -14.35
CA LYS A 173 -5.20 -16.85 -15.22
C LYS A 173 -4.37 -18.05 -14.71
N SER A 174 -3.28 -17.82 -14.01
CA SER A 174 -2.42 -18.87 -13.43
C SER A 174 -2.99 -19.46 -12.13
N LEU A 175 -3.96 -18.78 -11.52
CA LEU A 175 -4.64 -19.23 -10.30
C LEU A 175 -5.85 -20.11 -10.62
N MET A 176 -6.32 -20.84 -9.61
CA MET A 176 -7.52 -21.67 -9.75
C MET A 176 -8.77 -20.80 -9.91
N LYS A 177 -9.78 -21.32 -10.62
CA LYS A 177 -11.05 -20.59 -10.86
C LYS A 177 -11.77 -20.16 -9.60
N PHE A 178 -11.69 -20.95 -8.55
CA PHE A 178 -12.32 -20.68 -7.25
C PHE A 178 -11.44 -19.85 -6.28
N THR A 179 -10.31 -19.33 -6.73
CA THR A 179 -9.52 -18.37 -5.94
C THR A 179 -10.33 -17.10 -5.73
N GLN A 180 -10.58 -16.76 -4.48
CA GLN A 180 -11.24 -15.51 -4.10
C GLN A 180 -10.43 -14.30 -4.56
N VAL A 181 -11.11 -13.28 -5.08
CA VAL A 181 -10.47 -12.03 -5.53
C VAL A 181 -10.97 -10.86 -4.70
N LEU A 182 -10.04 -10.13 -4.09
CA LEU A 182 -10.32 -8.96 -3.25
C LEU A 182 -9.68 -7.73 -3.88
N LEU A 183 -10.49 -6.79 -4.31
CA LEU A 183 -10.05 -5.51 -4.86
C LEU A 183 -10.24 -4.41 -3.82
N PHE A 184 -9.16 -3.76 -3.43
CA PHE A 184 -9.17 -2.59 -2.55
C PHE A 184 -8.62 -1.39 -3.30
N SER A 185 -9.36 -0.27 -3.30
CA SER A 185 -8.98 0.94 -4.03
C SER A 185 -9.36 2.20 -3.24
N ALA A 186 -8.69 3.31 -3.54
CA ALA A 186 -9.10 4.63 -3.04
C ALA A 186 -10.23 5.22 -3.87
N SER A 187 -10.31 4.87 -5.14
CA SER A 187 -11.34 5.30 -6.09
C SER A 187 -11.88 4.11 -6.88
N VAL A 188 -13.11 4.20 -7.32
CA VAL A 188 -13.72 3.19 -8.18
C VAL A 188 -14.16 3.85 -9.48
N ASP A 189 -13.30 3.72 -10.47
CA ASP A 189 -13.63 4.12 -11.84
C ASP A 189 -14.46 3.05 -12.56
N LYS A 190 -14.89 3.36 -13.79
CA LYS A 190 -15.63 2.43 -14.64
C LYS A 190 -14.85 1.12 -14.88
N LYS A 191 -13.51 1.20 -14.99
CA LYS A 191 -12.63 0.04 -15.26
C LYS A 191 -12.62 -0.92 -14.08
N THR A 192 -12.54 -0.40 -12.86
CA THR A 192 -12.58 -1.20 -11.63
C THR A 192 -13.93 -1.91 -11.47
N ARG A 193 -15.05 -1.21 -11.79
CA ARG A 193 -16.41 -1.77 -11.69
C ARG A 193 -16.71 -2.86 -12.71
N THR A 194 -16.18 -2.74 -13.93
CA THR A 194 -16.43 -3.68 -15.04
C THR A 194 -15.38 -4.78 -15.12
N ASN A 195 -14.50 -4.89 -14.13
CA ASN A 195 -13.40 -5.82 -14.18
C ASN A 195 -13.86 -7.28 -14.11
N THR A 196 -13.37 -8.08 -15.06
CA THR A 196 -13.69 -9.51 -15.21
C THR A 196 -12.88 -10.44 -14.30
N LEU A 197 -11.98 -9.90 -13.46
CA LEU A 197 -11.17 -10.71 -12.55
C LEU A 197 -12.00 -11.33 -11.44
N CYS A 198 -13.07 -10.66 -11.01
CA CYS A 198 -13.97 -11.09 -9.94
C CYS A 198 -15.20 -11.83 -10.51
N PHE A 199 -15.71 -12.79 -9.74
CA PHE A 199 -16.96 -13.47 -10.03
C PHE A 199 -18.09 -12.99 -9.10
N LYS A 200 -19.09 -12.28 -9.65
CA LYS A 200 -20.24 -11.72 -8.91
C LYS A 200 -19.79 -11.01 -7.60
N PRO A 201 -18.91 -9.99 -7.70
CA PRO A 201 -18.34 -9.36 -6.51
C PRO A 201 -19.39 -8.60 -5.72
N ILE A 202 -19.18 -8.54 -4.40
CA ILE A 202 -19.89 -7.62 -3.51
C ILE A 202 -19.19 -6.28 -3.62
N PHE A 203 -19.95 -5.23 -3.92
CA PHE A 203 -19.46 -3.87 -4.02
C PHE A 203 -19.68 -3.13 -2.70
N ILE A 204 -18.60 -2.63 -2.12
CA ILE A 204 -18.58 -1.89 -0.86
C ILE A 204 -17.92 -0.54 -1.10
N ASP A 205 -18.68 0.54 -0.94
CA ASP A 205 -18.19 1.91 -1.10
C ASP A 205 -18.44 2.74 0.15
N ILE A 206 -17.38 2.93 0.92
CA ILE A 206 -17.45 3.71 2.16
C ILE A 206 -17.48 5.22 1.86
N ASN A 207 -16.92 5.65 0.73
CA ASN A 207 -16.85 7.07 0.38
C ASN A 207 -18.25 7.64 0.04
N SER A 208 -19.13 6.86 -0.57
CA SER A 208 -20.48 7.30 -0.98
C SER A 208 -21.44 7.48 0.19
N ASN A 209 -21.23 6.74 1.29
CA ASN A 209 -22.10 6.82 2.46
C ASN A 209 -21.91 8.11 3.31
N SER A 210 -20.82 8.84 3.06
CA SER A 210 -20.48 10.04 3.85
C SER A 210 -21.19 11.31 3.40
N GLY A 211 -22.02 11.28 2.33
CA GLY A 211 -22.70 12.47 1.80
C GLY A 211 -21.76 13.58 1.29
N ASN A 212 -20.47 13.43 1.49
CA ASN A 212 -19.45 14.36 1.06
C ASN A 212 -18.81 13.86 -0.25
N THR A 213 -19.02 14.61 -1.31
CA THR A 213 -18.34 14.42 -2.61
C THR A 213 -16.83 14.68 -2.55
N SER A 214 -16.31 15.17 -1.43
CA SER A 214 -14.88 15.40 -1.24
C SER A 214 -14.22 14.15 -0.64
N GLN A 215 -13.33 13.51 -1.41
CA GLN A 215 -12.45 12.41 -0.96
C GLN A 215 -11.42 12.83 0.11
N ILE A 216 -11.52 14.05 0.61
CA ILE A 216 -10.54 14.69 1.49
C ILE A 216 -11.09 14.70 2.92
N PRO A 217 -10.35 14.18 3.91
CA PRO A 217 -10.76 14.22 5.31
C PRO A 217 -11.01 15.65 5.80
N SER A 218 -12.10 15.86 6.51
CA SER A 218 -12.46 17.18 7.08
C SER A 218 -11.44 17.74 8.09
N THR A 219 -10.56 16.86 8.60
CA THR A 219 -9.45 17.23 9.49
C THR A 219 -8.30 17.95 8.77
N ILE A 220 -8.27 17.93 7.43
CA ILE A 220 -7.23 18.57 6.63
C ILE A 220 -7.73 19.96 6.19
N LYS A 221 -7.00 20.99 6.60
CA LYS A 221 -7.26 22.37 6.13
C LYS A 221 -6.57 22.59 4.79
N HIS A 222 -7.35 22.90 3.76
CA HIS A 222 -6.84 23.23 2.42
C HIS A 222 -6.69 24.73 2.29
N ILE A 223 -5.51 25.18 1.82
CA ILE A 223 -5.21 26.59 1.57
C ILE A 223 -4.62 26.68 0.16
N SER A 224 -5.16 27.56 -0.67
CA SER A 224 -4.61 27.89 -1.98
C SER A 224 -3.86 29.23 -1.89
N VAL A 225 -2.65 29.26 -2.40
CA VAL A 225 -1.83 30.46 -2.47
C VAL A 225 -1.38 30.66 -3.92
N ILE A 226 -1.74 31.79 -4.51
CA ILE A 226 -1.36 32.16 -5.87
C ILE A 226 -0.02 32.92 -5.79
N SER A 227 0.95 32.49 -6.59
CA SER A 227 2.23 33.18 -6.73
C SER A 227 2.80 33.00 -8.12
N ASP A 228 3.59 33.95 -8.58
CA ASP A 228 4.34 33.81 -9.83
C ASP A 228 5.35 32.68 -9.74
N ARG A 229 5.64 32.05 -10.90
CA ARG A 229 6.59 30.94 -10.96
C ARG A 229 7.96 31.30 -10.39
N ARG A 230 8.42 32.52 -10.62
CA ARG A 230 9.73 33.03 -10.13
C ARG A 230 9.75 33.24 -8.60
N GLU A 231 8.61 33.51 -8.00
CA GLU A 231 8.46 33.80 -6.57
C GLU A 231 8.04 32.60 -5.73
N ARG A 232 7.80 31.43 -6.33
CA ARG A 232 7.27 30.26 -5.63
C ARG A 232 8.08 29.88 -4.38
N ILE A 233 9.40 29.89 -4.49
CA ILE A 233 10.27 29.48 -3.38
C ILE A 233 10.23 30.53 -2.26
N GLU A 234 10.22 31.82 -2.63
CA GLU A 234 10.09 32.89 -1.65
C GLU A 234 8.72 32.86 -0.95
N THR A 235 7.66 32.63 -1.71
CA THR A 235 6.32 32.43 -1.16
C THR A 235 6.25 31.23 -0.22
N LEU A 236 6.87 30.11 -0.60
CA LEU A 236 6.98 28.92 0.26
C LEU A 236 7.71 29.24 1.57
N ARG A 237 8.82 29.98 1.52
CA ARG A 237 9.54 30.44 2.72
C ARG A 237 8.67 31.28 3.63
N LYS A 238 7.92 32.23 3.06
CA LYS A 238 6.99 33.07 3.82
C LYS A 238 5.91 32.22 4.51
N ILE A 239 5.38 31.21 3.82
CA ILE A 239 4.40 30.26 4.37
C ILE A 239 5.01 29.46 5.53
N ILE A 240 6.18 28.84 5.34
CA ILE A 240 6.86 28.06 6.38
C ILE A 240 7.14 28.95 7.62
N LYS A 241 7.60 30.17 7.40
CA LYS A 241 7.87 31.13 8.48
C LYS A 241 6.61 31.58 9.23
N ALA A 242 5.49 31.74 8.53
CA ALA A 242 4.22 32.15 9.09
C ALA A 242 3.53 31.02 9.87
N VAL A 243 3.52 29.80 9.29
CA VAL A 243 2.83 28.63 9.85
C VAL A 243 3.67 27.96 10.95
N LYS A 244 5.01 28.03 10.86
CA LYS A 244 5.96 27.37 11.75
C LYS A 244 5.60 25.89 12.01
N PRO A 245 5.45 25.08 10.97
CA PRO A 245 5.07 23.69 11.15
C PRO A 245 6.19 22.91 11.85
N GLU A 246 5.84 21.97 12.72
CA GLU A 246 6.80 21.03 13.31
C GLU A 246 7.45 20.16 12.24
N LYS A 247 6.67 19.75 11.23
CA LYS A 247 7.12 18.98 10.07
C LYS A 247 6.42 19.46 8.81
N ALA A 248 7.15 19.52 7.70
CA ALA A 248 6.60 19.87 6.40
C ALA A 248 7.07 18.91 5.31
N ILE A 249 6.14 18.50 4.44
CA ILE A 249 6.46 17.76 3.21
C ILE A 249 6.11 18.64 2.04
N ILE A 250 7.04 18.83 1.13
CA ILE A 250 6.86 19.67 -0.05
C ILE A 250 6.92 18.80 -1.29
N PHE A 251 5.84 18.82 -2.05
CA PHE A 251 5.74 18.12 -3.33
C PHE A 251 6.02 19.09 -4.48
N VAL A 252 6.88 18.68 -5.39
CA VAL A 252 7.21 19.43 -6.60
C VAL A 252 6.95 18.60 -7.87
N ASN A 253 6.64 19.25 -8.97
CA ASN A 253 6.22 18.57 -10.19
C ASN A 253 7.40 18.13 -11.10
N SER A 254 8.60 18.66 -10.87
CA SER A 254 9.77 18.30 -11.68
C SER A 254 11.03 18.11 -10.84
N LYS A 255 11.97 17.30 -11.36
CA LYS A 255 13.29 17.13 -10.73
C LYS A 255 14.10 18.43 -10.70
N TYR A 256 13.98 19.24 -11.73
CA TYR A 256 14.67 20.53 -11.83
C TYR A 256 14.19 21.48 -10.72
N ASP A 257 12.89 21.62 -10.55
CA ASP A 257 12.29 22.43 -9.47
C ASP A 257 12.69 21.91 -8.09
N LEU A 258 12.91 20.57 -7.95
CA LEU A 258 13.37 19.96 -6.72
C LEU A 258 14.78 20.42 -6.32
N GLU A 259 15.73 20.32 -7.24
CA GLU A 259 17.13 20.66 -6.98
C GLU A 259 17.29 22.15 -6.72
N GLU A 260 16.65 23.01 -7.50
CA GLU A 260 16.65 24.46 -7.30
C GLU A 260 16.02 24.84 -5.94
N SER A 261 14.92 24.21 -5.58
CA SER A 261 14.23 24.48 -4.30
C SER A 261 15.06 24.07 -3.09
N LEU A 262 15.73 22.91 -3.17
CA LEU A 262 16.63 22.44 -2.12
C LEU A 262 17.77 23.41 -1.90
N GLN A 263 18.52 23.76 -2.94
CA GLN A 263 19.66 24.69 -2.84
C GLN A 263 19.26 26.04 -2.24
N LYS A 264 18.13 26.60 -2.67
CA LYS A 264 17.63 27.87 -2.13
C LYS A 264 17.21 27.79 -0.67
N LEU A 265 16.59 26.68 -0.23
CA LEU A 265 16.22 26.53 1.19
C LEU A 265 17.44 26.25 2.06
N GLU A 266 18.40 25.43 1.61
CA GLU A 266 19.68 25.22 2.30
C GLU A 266 20.47 26.52 2.46
N TYR A 267 20.52 27.34 1.41
CA TYR A 267 21.12 28.68 1.46
C TYR A 267 20.49 29.58 2.55
N HIS A 268 19.20 29.40 2.79
CA HIS A 268 18.47 30.13 3.85
C HIS A 268 18.46 29.38 5.20
N HIS A 269 19.38 28.45 5.41
CA HIS A 269 19.56 27.68 6.65
C HIS A 269 18.37 26.84 7.10
N TYR A 270 17.50 26.42 6.15
CA TYR A 270 16.49 25.41 6.46
C TYR A 270 17.13 24.02 6.44
N ASN A 271 16.86 23.24 7.47
CA ASN A 271 17.27 21.84 7.51
C ASN A 271 16.29 21.00 6.65
N VAL A 272 16.72 20.67 5.45
CA VAL A 272 15.88 20.00 4.43
C VAL A 272 16.51 18.71 3.95
N ALA A 273 15.68 17.73 3.58
CA ALA A 273 16.13 16.52 2.90
C ALA A 273 15.28 16.22 1.66
N SER A 274 15.90 15.65 0.64
CA SER A 274 15.22 15.14 -0.55
C SER A 274 15.00 13.64 -0.44
N ILE A 275 13.78 13.18 -0.71
CA ILE A 275 13.44 11.77 -0.85
C ILE A 275 13.44 11.33 -2.32
N ALA A 276 13.43 12.28 -3.25
CA ALA A 276 13.40 12.04 -4.69
C ALA A 276 14.79 12.14 -5.34
N GLY A 277 14.90 11.61 -6.55
CA GLY A 277 16.11 11.63 -7.35
C GLY A 277 16.84 10.29 -7.41
N ASN A 278 18.03 10.27 -8.01
CA ASN A 278 18.89 9.09 -8.20
C ASN A 278 19.66 8.69 -6.91
N LYS A 279 19.14 9.09 -5.73
CA LYS A 279 19.77 8.68 -4.47
C LYS A 279 19.57 7.19 -4.23
N ASP A 280 20.60 6.54 -3.71
CA ASP A 280 20.53 5.15 -3.28
C ASP A 280 19.39 4.91 -2.29
N ASN A 281 18.82 3.72 -2.31
CA ASN A 281 17.74 3.33 -1.39
C ASN A 281 18.11 3.50 0.10
N SER A 282 19.41 3.40 0.44
CA SER A 282 19.93 3.68 1.78
C SER A 282 19.79 5.15 2.17
N ALA A 283 20.12 6.07 1.26
CA ALA A 283 20.00 7.51 1.47
C ALA A 283 18.54 7.96 1.60
N LYS A 284 17.64 7.36 0.80
CA LYS A 284 16.19 7.61 0.93
C LYS A 284 15.64 7.14 2.28
N LYS A 285 16.04 5.94 2.73
CA LYS A 285 15.69 5.43 4.06
C LYS A 285 16.15 6.36 5.17
N ALA A 286 17.42 6.78 5.14
CA ALA A 286 17.98 7.68 6.13
C ALA A 286 17.25 9.04 6.16
N ALA A 287 16.88 9.60 4.99
CA ALA A 287 16.10 10.83 4.90
C ALA A 287 14.71 10.68 5.54
N ILE A 288 14.01 9.57 5.30
CA ILE A 288 12.71 9.28 5.90
C ILE A 288 12.82 9.10 7.43
N GLU A 289 13.83 8.37 7.91
CA GLU A 289 14.08 8.18 9.34
C GLU A 289 14.39 9.50 10.06
N ASN A 290 15.25 10.31 9.47
CA ASN A 290 15.57 11.63 10.00
C ASN A 290 14.36 12.57 10.03
N PHE A 291 13.49 12.50 9.03
CA PHE A 291 12.23 13.24 9.03
C PHE A 291 11.26 12.71 10.10
N ARG A 292 11.10 11.39 10.23
CA ARG A 292 10.25 10.79 11.27
C ARG A 292 10.71 11.13 12.69
N SER A 293 12.01 11.09 12.94
CA SER A 293 12.59 11.43 14.25
C SER A 293 12.63 12.93 14.53
N GLY A 294 12.25 13.80 13.57
CA GLY A 294 12.28 15.26 13.74
C GLY A 294 13.67 15.89 13.60
N LYS A 295 14.71 15.11 13.28
CA LYS A 295 16.05 15.65 13.00
C LYS A 295 16.06 16.57 11.79
N ILE A 296 15.21 16.29 10.79
CA ILE A 296 15.02 17.10 9.59
C ILE A 296 13.53 17.43 9.49
N PRO A 297 13.13 18.67 9.80
CA PRO A 297 11.72 19.05 9.84
C PRO A 297 11.10 19.24 8.46
N VAL A 298 11.90 19.43 7.40
CA VAL A 298 11.37 19.66 6.04
C VAL A 298 11.86 18.59 5.08
N SER A 299 10.93 17.87 4.47
CA SER A 299 11.21 16.87 3.45
C SER A 299 10.66 17.29 2.10
N TYR A 300 11.49 17.12 1.06
CA TYR A 300 11.14 17.34 -0.33
C TYR A 300 10.95 16.05 -1.08
N THR A 301 9.88 15.95 -1.85
CA THR A 301 9.65 14.85 -2.77
C THR A 301 9.07 15.35 -4.09
N HIS A 302 9.30 14.60 -5.14
CA HIS A 302 8.75 14.90 -6.46
C HIS A 302 7.59 13.92 -6.73
N LEU A 303 6.45 14.47 -7.17
CA LEU A 303 5.33 13.68 -7.66
C LEU A 303 5.61 13.27 -9.11
N THR A 304 5.70 11.98 -9.37
CA THR A 304 5.51 11.45 -10.71
C THR A 304 4.01 11.41 -10.99
N LEU A 305 3.45 12.52 -11.47
CA LEU A 305 2.11 12.48 -12.04
C LEU A 305 2.19 11.67 -13.35
N PRO A 306 1.26 10.74 -13.61
CA PRO A 306 1.12 10.21 -14.95
C PRO A 306 0.91 11.40 -15.88
N THR A 307 1.72 11.47 -16.94
CA THR A 307 1.57 12.47 -18.00
C THR A 307 0.16 12.33 -18.57
N THR A 308 -0.76 13.18 -18.13
CA THR A 308 -1.95 13.47 -18.90
C THR A 308 -1.45 14.20 -20.15
N GLU A 309 -1.52 13.53 -21.29
CA GLU A 309 -1.36 14.16 -22.59
C GLU A 309 -2.21 15.42 -22.62
N ARG A 310 -1.55 16.55 -22.86
CA ARG A 310 -2.25 17.79 -23.19
C ARG A 310 -2.90 17.57 -24.54
N VAL A 311 -4.23 17.56 -24.56
CA VAL A 311 -5.02 17.84 -25.76
C VAL A 311 -4.95 19.33 -26.01
#